data_90ef89111334236101e28fcbb76e764d
#
_entry.id   90ef89111334236101e28fcbb76e764d
#
_cell.length_a   1.000
_cell.length_b   1.000
_cell.length_c   1.000
_cell.angle_alpha   90.00
_cell.angle_beta   90.00
_cell.angle_gamma   90.00
#
_symmetry.space_group_name_H-M   'P 1'
#
loop_
_entity.id
_entity.type
_entity.pdbx_description
1 polymer ?
#
loop_
_entity_poly.entity_id
_entity_poly.type
_entity_poly.pdbx_seq_one_letter_code
_entity_poly.pdbx_strand_id
1 'polypeptide(L)'
;MVNSTLASTVYVNPVTGSDTNNGSRLSPFKSLTHTLNSVRPPVIIQLASGIYHVANGEIFPLIVPSGVWLVGNEATKGQGIVIEGSGDYQTKNFGLQNITLVLGDNTQLIGVTVTNSINKGTGVWIDSTSPTVANNTFIKCRREGIFISGNAKPAILDNIFVQNTSAGLVMARNSKGEILRNLMQKNPIGIAISDFAAPLVANNKLLENRTGIALSREARPILRYNLIADNSSGGLLLNGNSTPDLGSSQDSAGNIFRDNFEYDIQNTTSIKLVSAGNFLNPTLVKGLVEFVATTTDHFRQLSVNTSFPDLNGHWAVPFIQALQEKGLIGGFPDGTFAPEAPMTRAQYAAMISKTFQFSLKRKVDKFTDIQQDFWAASAIYRGAAMGFISGFPDGSFRPGKNLTKVQAIVSIVNGLKLKGGNPNIISMYRDRAQIPSYATNAMAIATQKLLVVNYPQTDQLEPLRDISRAEVVALIYQALVALGKQKAIDHPYIVKPDVDIPSFTDLKGHWAELFIRSLVSLDLTRGFADGSYQPDIPMTRDQYAALIVKAAYWSRVIGISGPIRSLNR
;
A
#
# COMPACT_ATOMS: atom_id res chain seq x y z
N MET A 1 26.60 20.14 8.70
CA MET A 1 25.34 20.75 8.21
C MET A 1 25.22 20.34 6.75
N VAL A 2 24.42 19.32 6.46
CA VAL A 2 24.07 18.96 5.08
C VAL A 2 22.88 19.84 4.73
N ASN A 3 23.10 20.86 3.91
CA ASN A 3 22.03 21.63 3.32
C ASN A 3 21.20 20.66 2.45
N SER A 4 19.99 20.32 2.87
CA SER A 4 18.99 19.70 2.00
C SER A 4 18.52 20.78 1.03
N THR A 5 19.23 20.95 -0.07
CA THR A 5 18.72 21.70 -1.22
C THR A 5 17.47 20.99 -1.70
N LEU A 6 16.32 21.66 -1.60
CA LEU A 6 15.07 21.21 -2.21
C LEU A 6 15.35 20.98 -3.70
N ALA A 7 15.05 19.80 -4.22
CA ALA A 7 15.23 19.48 -5.63
C ALA A 7 14.44 20.47 -6.49
N SER A 8 15.08 21.09 -7.46
CA SER A 8 14.40 21.97 -8.41
C SER A 8 13.43 21.16 -9.26
N THR A 9 12.32 21.78 -9.67
CA THR A 9 11.34 21.13 -10.55
C THR A 9 11.39 21.75 -11.93
N VAL A 10 11.48 20.88 -12.95
CA VAL A 10 11.45 21.22 -14.37
C VAL A 10 10.25 20.52 -15.01
N TYR A 11 9.59 21.19 -15.95
CA TYR A 11 8.37 20.71 -16.59
C TYR A 11 8.62 20.35 -18.05
N VAL A 12 8.05 19.21 -18.47
CA VAL A 12 8.11 18.72 -19.85
C VAL A 12 6.70 18.47 -20.37
N ASN A 13 6.41 18.99 -21.55
CA ASN A 13 5.13 18.80 -22.23
C ASN A 13 5.38 18.49 -23.72
N PRO A 14 5.11 17.25 -24.17
CA PRO A 14 5.43 16.84 -25.54
C PRO A 14 4.51 17.46 -26.59
N VAL A 15 3.40 18.09 -26.16
CA VAL A 15 2.39 18.69 -27.05
C VAL A 15 2.59 20.21 -27.21
N THR A 16 2.77 20.92 -26.09
CA THR A 16 2.82 22.39 -26.07
C THR A 16 4.19 22.96 -25.71
N GLY A 17 5.14 22.12 -25.32
CA GLY A 17 6.48 22.53 -24.91
C GLY A 17 7.38 22.86 -26.12
N SER A 18 8.51 23.52 -25.82
CA SER A 18 9.62 23.75 -26.73
C SER A 18 10.94 23.59 -26.03
N ASP A 19 11.92 22.94 -26.66
CA ASP A 19 13.25 22.75 -26.09
C ASP A 19 14.09 24.05 -26.09
N THR A 20 13.55 25.13 -26.65
CA THR A 20 14.09 26.50 -26.50
C THR A 20 13.55 27.22 -25.24
N ASN A 21 12.57 26.67 -24.57
CA ASN A 21 12.00 27.21 -23.34
C ASN A 21 12.96 27.05 -22.13
N ASN A 22 12.57 27.57 -20.98
CA ASN A 22 13.36 27.50 -19.73
C ASN A 22 12.97 26.37 -18.77
N GLY A 23 12.03 25.50 -19.18
CA GLY A 23 11.58 24.38 -18.36
C GLY A 23 10.69 24.74 -17.18
N SER A 24 10.21 25.99 -17.08
CA SER A 24 9.24 26.35 -16.05
C SER A 24 7.84 25.80 -16.37
N ARG A 25 6.93 25.85 -15.40
CA ARG A 25 5.56 25.36 -15.56
C ARG A 25 4.80 26.06 -16.69
N LEU A 26 5.06 27.34 -16.92
CA LEU A 26 4.41 28.14 -17.98
C LEU A 26 5.16 28.08 -19.33
N SER A 27 6.43 27.66 -19.31
CA SER A 27 7.29 27.51 -20.49
C SER A 27 8.05 26.18 -20.41
N PRO A 28 7.33 25.02 -20.53
CA PRO A 28 7.91 23.71 -20.37
C PRO A 28 8.83 23.34 -21.54
N PHE A 29 9.80 22.49 -21.31
CA PHE A 29 10.53 21.82 -22.38
C PHE A 29 9.60 20.88 -23.16
N LYS A 30 10.00 20.51 -24.38
CA LYS A 30 9.23 19.59 -25.22
C LYS A 30 9.61 18.14 -24.99
N SER A 31 10.93 17.85 -24.96
CA SER A 31 11.44 16.48 -24.94
C SER A 31 12.13 16.12 -23.62
N LEU A 32 12.01 14.86 -23.24
CA LEU A 32 12.79 14.26 -22.15
C LEU A 32 14.28 14.23 -22.53
N THR A 33 14.59 13.93 -23.79
CA THR A 33 15.97 13.88 -24.29
C THR A 33 16.70 15.19 -24.05
N HIS A 34 16.10 16.32 -24.44
CA HIS A 34 16.69 17.63 -24.17
C HIS A 34 16.80 17.89 -22.67
N THR A 35 15.73 17.61 -21.93
CA THR A 35 15.66 17.88 -20.49
C THR A 35 16.74 17.11 -19.73
N LEU A 36 16.87 15.79 -19.97
CA LEU A 36 17.86 14.94 -19.29
C LEU A 36 19.31 15.39 -19.58
N ASN A 37 19.57 15.96 -20.75
CA ASN A 37 20.89 16.51 -21.11
C ASN A 37 21.15 17.92 -20.52
N SER A 38 20.10 18.65 -20.15
CA SER A 38 20.22 20.05 -19.71
C SER A 38 20.18 20.23 -18.19
N VAL A 39 19.56 19.29 -17.45
CA VAL A 39 19.36 19.41 -16.00
C VAL A 39 20.56 18.91 -15.21
N ARG A 40 20.69 19.42 -13.99
CA ARG A 40 21.68 18.95 -13.01
C ARG A 40 20.96 18.35 -11.78
N PRO A 41 21.25 17.10 -11.45
CA PRO A 41 20.68 16.47 -10.25
C PRO A 41 21.15 17.19 -8.95
N PRO A 42 20.33 17.17 -7.87
CA PRO A 42 19.00 16.55 -7.78
C PRO A 42 17.89 17.40 -8.42
N VAL A 43 17.05 16.79 -9.24
CA VAL A 43 16.00 17.48 -9.98
C VAL A 43 14.76 16.58 -10.15
N ILE A 44 13.58 17.20 -10.08
CA ILE A 44 12.30 16.59 -10.42
C ILE A 44 11.92 17.03 -11.83
N ILE A 45 11.69 16.09 -12.72
CA ILE A 45 11.16 16.32 -14.07
C ILE A 45 9.68 15.94 -14.04
N GLN A 46 8.82 16.95 -14.03
CA GLN A 46 7.37 16.77 -14.04
C GLN A 46 6.86 16.63 -15.45
N LEU A 47 6.20 15.51 -15.76
CA LEU A 47 5.72 15.15 -17.08
C LEU A 47 4.24 15.51 -17.24
N ALA A 48 3.91 16.19 -18.34
CA ALA A 48 2.53 16.43 -18.76
C ALA A 48 1.98 15.22 -19.54
N SER A 49 0.66 15.16 -19.66
CA SER A 49 -0.02 14.16 -20.51
C SER A 49 0.44 14.27 -21.94
N GLY A 50 0.65 13.13 -22.59
CA GLY A 50 1.10 13.01 -23.96
C GLY A 50 1.98 11.80 -24.19
N ILE A 51 2.46 11.65 -25.42
CA ILE A 51 3.33 10.53 -25.82
C ILE A 51 4.74 11.08 -26.05
N TYR A 52 5.69 10.57 -25.30
CA TYR A 52 7.12 10.86 -25.43
C TYR A 52 7.73 9.80 -26.35
N HIS A 53 7.97 10.14 -27.60
CA HIS A 53 8.43 9.21 -28.64
C HIS A 53 9.31 9.91 -29.70
N VAL A 54 9.95 9.13 -30.58
CA VAL A 54 10.90 9.63 -31.57
C VAL A 54 10.32 10.77 -32.44
N ALA A 55 9.05 10.68 -32.86
CA ALA A 55 8.44 11.74 -33.66
C ALA A 55 8.26 13.07 -32.91
N ASN A 56 8.35 13.06 -31.59
CA ASN A 56 8.31 14.25 -30.73
C ASN A 56 9.70 14.77 -30.32
N GLY A 57 10.76 14.16 -30.86
CA GLY A 57 12.15 14.58 -30.61
C GLY A 57 12.88 13.72 -29.56
N GLU A 58 12.30 12.61 -29.10
CA GLU A 58 13.02 11.73 -28.19
C GLU A 58 14.07 10.87 -28.91
N ILE A 59 15.20 10.67 -28.26
CA ILE A 59 16.29 9.77 -28.68
C ILE A 59 16.42 8.67 -27.62
N PHE A 60 16.24 7.43 -28.02
CA PHE A 60 16.27 6.28 -27.12
C PHE A 60 17.59 5.50 -27.20
N PRO A 61 18.00 4.79 -26.10
CA PRO A 61 17.30 4.77 -24.83
C PRO A 61 17.45 6.09 -24.07
N LEU A 62 16.43 6.47 -23.31
CA LEU A 62 16.55 7.58 -22.38
C LEU A 62 17.38 7.13 -21.16
N ILE A 63 18.54 7.73 -21.00
CA ILE A 63 19.43 7.48 -19.86
C ILE A 63 19.06 8.47 -18.75
N VAL A 64 18.49 7.96 -17.66
CA VAL A 64 18.09 8.78 -16.51
C VAL A 64 19.26 8.83 -15.52
N PRO A 65 19.94 10.00 -15.38
CA PRO A 65 21.10 10.13 -14.51
C PRO A 65 20.73 9.96 -13.02
N SER A 66 21.71 9.57 -12.21
CA SER A 66 21.54 9.43 -10.76
C SER A 66 20.98 10.71 -10.13
N GLY A 67 19.99 10.57 -9.25
CA GLY A 67 19.33 11.69 -8.54
C GLY A 67 18.28 12.45 -9.37
N VAL A 68 17.92 11.98 -10.56
CA VAL A 68 16.81 12.52 -11.36
C VAL A 68 15.53 11.77 -11.04
N TRP A 69 14.43 12.49 -10.82
CA TRP A 69 13.10 11.94 -10.62
C TRP A 69 12.21 12.28 -11.82
N LEU A 70 11.74 11.25 -12.54
CA LEU A 70 10.73 11.37 -13.58
C LEU A 70 9.35 11.13 -12.96
N VAL A 71 8.52 12.17 -12.92
CA VAL A 71 7.24 12.15 -12.23
C VAL A 71 6.12 12.49 -13.20
N GLY A 72 5.21 11.55 -13.40
CA GLY A 72 3.98 11.71 -14.16
C GLY A 72 2.75 11.86 -13.27
N ASN A 73 1.75 10.99 -13.47
CA ASN A 73 0.52 10.95 -12.68
C ASN A 73 0.43 9.64 -11.89
N GLU A 74 0.79 9.68 -10.63
CA GLU A 74 0.80 8.55 -9.72
C GLU A 74 -0.60 7.94 -9.52
N ALA A 75 -1.62 8.78 -9.36
CA ALA A 75 -2.98 8.34 -9.08
C ALA A 75 -3.59 7.50 -10.22
N THR A 76 -3.16 7.72 -11.45
CA THR A 76 -3.61 6.98 -12.64
C THR A 76 -2.62 5.92 -13.11
N LYS A 77 -1.51 5.72 -12.38
CA LYS A 77 -0.40 4.84 -12.77
C LYS A 77 0.11 5.11 -14.18
N GLY A 78 0.17 6.41 -14.53
CA GLY A 78 0.70 6.90 -15.81
C GLY A 78 -0.27 6.82 -16.98
N GLN A 79 -1.56 6.61 -16.76
CA GLN A 79 -2.53 6.69 -17.84
C GLN A 79 -2.48 8.05 -18.52
N GLY A 80 -2.24 8.05 -19.85
CA GLY A 80 -2.12 9.26 -20.64
C GLY A 80 -0.74 9.94 -20.63
N ILE A 81 0.26 9.38 -19.91
CA ILE A 81 1.66 9.83 -19.95
C ILE A 81 2.51 8.65 -20.42
N VAL A 82 2.74 8.56 -21.73
CA VAL A 82 3.32 7.36 -22.35
C VAL A 82 4.75 7.65 -22.82
N ILE A 83 5.70 6.86 -22.36
CA ILE A 83 7.07 6.84 -22.88
C ILE A 83 7.16 5.63 -23.81
N GLU A 84 7.20 5.88 -25.11
CA GLU A 84 7.19 4.86 -26.16
C GLU A 84 8.42 4.97 -27.03
N GLY A 85 9.28 3.98 -26.99
CA GLY A 85 10.44 3.98 -27.86
C GLY A 85 11.42 2.88 -27.56
N SER A 86 12.48 2.87 -28.35
CA SER A 86 13.49 1.83 -28.32
C SER A 86 14.82 2.37 -28.81
N GLY A 87 15.89 1.96 -28.16
CA GLY A 87 17.24 2.25 -28.59
C GLY A 87 18.22 1.16 -28.17
N ASP A 88 19.28 1.02 -28.92
CA ASP A 88 20.33 0.03 -28.64
C ASP A 88 21.23 0.52 -27.50
N TYR A 89 21.42 -0.33 -26.53
CA TYR A 89 22.24 -0.06 -25.34
C TYR A 89 23.21 -1.20 -25.08
N GLN A 90 24.50 -0.88 -25.03
CA GLN A 90 25.55 -1.84 -24.67
C GLN A 90 25.57 -2.05 -23.17
N THR A 91 25.05 -3.19 -22.71
CA THR A 91 25.07 -3.56 -21.30
C THR A 91 26.38 -4.19 -20.89
N LYS A 92 26.70 -4.17 -19.60
CA LYS A 92 27.95 -4.77 -19.08
C LYS A 92 28.01 -6.29 -19.24
N ASN A 93 26.88 -6.98 -19.06
CA ASN A 93 26.84 -8.44 -18.89
C ASN A 93 25.98 -9.19 -19.91
N PHE A 94 25.16 -8.49 -20.70
CA PHE A 94 24.17 -9.11 -21.59
C PHE A 94 24.32 -8.66 -23.06
N GLY A 95 25.44 -7.99 -23.40
CA GLY A 95 25.68 -7.48 -24.74
C GLY A 95 24.70 -6.36 -25.13
N LEU A 96 24.50 -6.20 -26.44
CA LEU A 96 23.61 -5.20 -26.98
C LEU A 96 22.15 -5.55 -26.70
N GLN A 97 21.43 -4.61 -26.10
CA GLN A 97 20.00 -4.76 -25.74
C GLN A 97 19.20 -3.59 -26.30
N ASN A 98 17.94 -3.84 -26.65
CA ASN A 98 17.01 -2.80 -27.06
C ASN A 98 16.16 -2.36 -25.85
N ILE A 99 16.26 -1.07 -25.50
CA ILE A 99 15.75 -0.56 -24.21
C ILE A 99 15.06 0.78 -24.40
N THR A 100 13.99 1.04 -23.63
CA THR A 100 13.34 2.36 -23.60
C THR A 100 14.02 3.29 -22.58
N LEU A 101 14.18 2.84 -21.32
CA LEU A 101 14.75 3.63 -20.23
C LEU A 101 15.86 2.86 -19.51
N VAL A 102 16.95 3.54 -19.20
CA VAL A 102 18.00 3.07 -18.29
C VAL A 102 18.01 3.95 -17.06
N LEU A 103 17.91 3.35 -15.86
CA LEU A 103 17.80 4.10 -14.60
C LEU A 103 19.13 4.08 -13.83
N GLY A 104 19.62 5.25 -13.50
CA GLY A 104 20.76 5.47 -12.62
C GLY A 104 20.42 5.25 -11.15
N ASP A 105 21.41 5.43 -10.29
CA ASP A 105 21.24 5.27 -8.85
C ASP A 105 20.42 6.42 -8.24
N ASN A 106 19.63 6.12 -7.19
CA ASN A 106 18.76 7.10 -6.54
C ASN A 106 17.80 7.85 -7.49
N THR A 107 17.46 7.27 -8.64
CA THR A 107 16.43 7.79 -9.53
C THR A 107 15.04 7.37 -9.06
N GLN A 108 14.03 8.13 -9.46
CA GLN A 108 12.63 7.75 -9.28
C GLN A 108 11.91 7.79 -10.63
N LEU A 109 11.16 6.73 -10.93
CA LEU A 109 10.25 6.66 -12.07
C LEU A 109 8.85 6.44 -11.53
N ILE A 110 8.00 7.45 -11.62
CA ILE A 110 6.69 7.46 -10.96
C ILE A 110 5.61 7.94 -11.92
N GLY A 111 4.50 7.18 -11.99
CA GLY A 111 3.27 7.62 -12.64
C GLY A 111 3.38 7.77 -14.16
N VAL A 112 4.05 6.86 -14.84
CA VAL A 112 4.18 6.82 -16.30
C VAL A 112 3.78 5.46 -16.87
N THR A 113 3.38 5.43 -18.12
CA THR A 113 3.23 4.22 -18.92
C THR A 113 4.48 4.04 -19.78
N VAL A 114 5.09 2.86 -19.75
CA VAL A 114 6.26 2.54 -20.57
C VAL A 114 5.92 1.39 -21.51
N THR A 115 6.27 1.54 -22.79
CA THR A 115 6.11 0.50 -23.81
C THR A 115 7.33 0.46 -24.75
N ASN A 116 7.66 -0.74 -25.22
CA ASN A 116 8.68 -0.96 -26.23
C ASN A 116 8.18 -2.00 -27.24
N SER A 117 7.72 -1.54 -28.37
CA SER A 117 7.08 -2.35 -29.41
C SER A 117 8.05 -3.05 -30.35
N ILE A 118 9.36 -2.81 -30.24
CA ILE A 118 10.38 -3.41 -31.10
C ILE A 118 10.75 -4.81 -30.59
N ASN A 119 11.07 -5.69 -31.53
CA ASN A 119 11.45 -7.08 -31.22
C ASN A 119 12.56 -7.13 -30.15
N LYS A 120 12.37 -7.94 -29.11
CA LYS A 120 13.23 -8.03 -27.93
C LYS A 120 13.35 -6.71 -27.13
N GLY A 121 12.38 -5.82 -27.26
CA GLY A 121 12.37 -4.53 -26.56
C GLY A 121 12.00 -4.66 -25.08
N THR A 122 12.87 -4.17 -24.22
CA THR A 122 12.71 -4.06 -22.77
C THR A 122 12.26 -2.65 -22.40
N GLY A 123 11.28 -2.53 -21.51
CA GLY A 123 10.82 -1.21 -21.05
C GLY A 123 11.88 -0.48 -20.24
N VAL A 124 12.30 -1.04 -19.13
CA VAL A 124 13.28 -0.43 -18.21
C VAL A 124 14.42 -1.39 -17.91
N TRP A 125 15.65 -0.87 -17.93
CA TRP A 125 16.86 -1.57 -17.57
C TRP A 125 17.49 -0.97 -16.30
N ILE A 126 17.78 -1.82 -15.32
CA ILE A 126 18.40 -1.46 -14.05
C ILE A 126 19.60 -2.37 -13.85
N ASP A 127 20.81 -1.82 -13.86
CA ASP A 127 22.05 -2.59 -13.69
C ASP A 127 22.93 -1.99 -12.59
N SER A 128 23.02 -2.69 -11.46
CA SER A 128 23.84 -2.33 -10.31
C SER A 128 23.49 -0.97 -9.66
N THR A 129 22.26 -0.52 -9.84
CA THR A 129 21.71 0.73 -9.28
C THR A 129 20.49 0.45 -8.40
N SER A 130 20.07 1.44 -7.60
CA SER A 130 18.99 1.30 -6.61
C SER A 130 17.91 2.37 -6.81
N PRO A 131 17.22 2.37 -7.96
CA PRO A 131 16.11 3.30 -8.21
C PRO A 131 14.84 2.89 -7.46
N THR A 132 13.92 3.85 -7.32
CA THR A 132 12.52 3.60 -6.99
C THR A 132 11.67 3.66 -8.26
N VAL A 133 10.90 2.61 -8.53
CA VAL A 133 9.97 2.52 -9.65
C VAL A 133 8.58 2.25 -9.09
N ALA A 134 7.72 3.28 -9.07
CA ALA A 134 6.46 3.21 -8.36
C ALA A 134 5.26 3.75 -9.16
N ASN A 135 4.10 3.10 -9.01
CA ASN A 135 2.86 3.54 -9.62
C ASN A 135 2.91 3.75 -11.14
N ASN A 136 3.64 2.88 -11.86
CA ASN A 136 3.74 2.90 -13.31
C ASN A 136 2.95 1.77 -13.96
N THR A 137 2.75 1.86 -15.27
CA THR A 137 2.23 0.79 -16.12
C THR A 137 3.30 0.40 -17.15
N PHE A 138 3.70 -0.87 -17.15
CA PHE A 138 4.59 -1.49 -18.16
C PHE A 138 3.74 -2.39 -19.05
N ILE A 139 3.51 -1.97 -20.27
CA ILE A 139 2.55 -2.62 -21.17
C ILE A 139 3.15 -2.93 -22.54
N LYS A 140 2.86 -4.15 -23.02
CA LYS A 140 3.17 -4.57 -24.39
C LYS A 140 4.65 -4.42 -24.79
N CYS A 141 5.57 -4.47 -23.83
CA CYS A 141 6.99 -4.59 -24.15
C CYS A 141 7.24 -5.94 -24.82
N ARG A 142 8.02 -5.93 -25.91
CA ARG A 142 8.27 -7.13 -26.74
C ARG A 142 9.29 -8.09 -26.12
N ARG A 143 9.63 -7.85 -24.87
CA ARG A 143 10.35 -8.76 -23.98
C ARG A 143 9.82 -8.62 -22.56
N GLU A 144 10.50 -7.94 -21.66
CA GLU A 144 10.03 -7.69 -20.29
C GLU A 144 9.71 -6.21 -20.03
N GLY A 145 8.80 -5.98 -19.07
CA GLY A 145 8.54 -4.63 -18.60
C GLY A 145 9.76 -4.01 -17.92
N ILE A 146 10.40 -4.74 -16.99
CA ILE A 146 11.64 -4.35 -16.31
C ILE A 146 12.62 -5.51 -16.29
N PHE A 147 13.90 -5.22 -16.56
CA PHE A 147 15.02 -6.11 -16.35
C PHE A 147 16.00 -5.53 -15.32
N ILE A 148 16.30 -6.32 -14.29
CA ILE A 148 17.16 -5.94 -13.15
C ILE A 148 18.35 -6.88 -13.08
N SER A 149 19.55 -6.35 -12.95
CA SER A 149 20.80 -7.11 -13.01
C SER A 149 21.91 -6.54 -12.11
N GLY A 150 23.05 -7.22 -12.13
CA GLY A 150 24.23 -6.82 -11.36
C GLY A 150 24.02 -6.96 -9.85
N ASN A 151 24.43 -5.94 -9.11
CA ASN A 151 24.21 -5.83 -7.66
C ASN A 151 23.06 -4.87 -7.32
N ALA A 152 22.11 -4.69 -8.24
CA ALA A 152 21.00 -3.76 -8.10
C ALA A 152 20.13 -4.07 -6.87
N LYS A 153 19.61 -3.00 -6.23
CA LYS A 153 18.69 -3.09 -5.09
C LYS A 153 17.51 -2.12 -5.24
N PRO A 154 16.74 -2.23 -6.34
CA PRO A 154 15.63 -1.31 -6.56
C PRO A 154 14.45 -1.57 -5.63
N ALA A 155 13.61 -0.55 -5.46
CA ALA A 155 12.27 -0.66 -4.91
C ALA A 155 11.24 -0.60 -6.06
N ILE A 156 10.57 -1.72 -6.34
CA ILE A 156 9.55 -1.86 -7.40
C ILE A 156 8.18 -1.96 -6.74
N LEU A 157 7.43 -0.86 -6.72
CA LEU A 157 6.28 -0.67 -5.84
C LEU A 157 5.02 -0.30 -6.63
N ASP A 158 3.90 -0.98 -6.36
CA ASP A 158 2.57 -0.58 -6.83
C ASP A 158 2.43 -0.41 -8.35
N ASN A 159 3.25 -1.10 -9.16
CA ASN A 159 3.21 -1.02 -10.63
C ASN A 159 2.24 -2.05 -11.24
N ILE A 160 1.87 -1.83 -12.49
CA ILE A 160 1.12 -2.75 -13.34
C ILE A 160 2.04 -3.24 -14.47
N PHE A 161 2.15 -4.56 -14.62
CA PHE A 161 2.87 -5.23 -15.71
C PHE A 161 1.87 -6.06 -16.50
N VAL A 162 1.57 -5.66 -17.73
CA VAL A 162 0.49 -6.31 -18.49
C VAL A 162 0.89 -6.54 -19.95
N GLN A 163 0.60 -7.76 -20.43
CA GLN A 163 0.79 -8.15 -21.84
C GLN A 163 2.23 -7.96 -22.37
N ASN A 164 3.25 -8.07 -21.53
CA ASN A 164 4.63 -8.12 -21.99
C ASN A 164 4.92 -9.52 -22.55
N THR A 165 5.74 -9.64 -23.60
CA THR A 165 5.81 -10.90 -24.37
C THR A 165 6.75 -11.97 -23.80
N SER A 166 7.55 -11.63 -22.77
CA SER A 166 8.40 -12.60 -22.05
C SER A 166 8.02 -12.66 -20.57
N ALA A 167 8.24 -11.57 -19.84
CA ALA A 167 7.92 -11.48 -18.43
C ALA A 167 7.43 -10.08 -18.05
N GLY A 168 6.67 -9.98 -16.96
CA GLY A 168 6.42 -8.68 -16.36
C GLY A 168 7.74 -8.06 -15.87
N LEU A 169 8.46 -8.82 -15.04
CA LEU A 169 9.72 -8.41 -14.42
C LEU A 169 10.72 -9.56 -14.39
N VAL A 170 11.98 -9.25 -14.64
CA VAL A 170 13.11 -10.19 -14.53
C VAL A 170 14.15 -9.65 -13.55
N MET A 171 14.62 -10.51 -12.63
CA MET A 171 15.79 -10.26 -11.77
C MET A 171 16.86 -11.31 -11.96
N ALA A 172 18.10 -10.87 -12.15
CA ALA A 172 19.23 -11.76 -12.43
C ALA A 172 20.51 -11.33 -11.67
N ARG A 173 21.55 -12.14 -11.77
CA ARG A 173 22.86 -11.92 -11.14
C ARG A 173 22.76 -11.90 -9.61
N ASN A 174 23.37 -10.91 -8.95
CA ASN A 174 23.37 -10.77 -7.49
C ASN A 174 22.35 -9.73 -7.03
N SER A 175 21.36 -9.41 -7.86
CA SER A 175 20.36 -8.38 -7.56
C SER A 175 19.51 -8.77 -6.35
N LYS A 176 19.15 -7.76 -5.58
CA LYS A 176 18.31 -7.83 -4.38
C LYS A 176 17.31 -6.68 -4.46
N GLY A 177 16.64 -6.37 -3.39
CA GLY A 177 15.67 -5.28 -3.35
C GLY A 177 14.26 -5.79 -3.14
N GLU A 178 13.29 -4.96 -3.41
CA GLU A 178 11.91 -5.21 -3.02
C GLU A 178 10.98 -5.12 -4.23
N ILE A 179 10.12 -6.12 -4.38
CA ILE A 179 9.04 -6.17 -5.38
C ILE A 179 7.73 -6.27 -4.60
N LEU A 180 7.08 -5.12 -4.37
CA LEU A 180 5.95 -5.03 -3.45
C LEU A 180 4.70 -4.48 -4.11
N ARG A 181 3.54 -5.11 -3.85
CA ARG A 181 2.20 -4.64 -4.23
C ARG A 181 2.02 -4.38 -5.72
N ASN A 182 2.76 -5.09 -6.58
CA ASN A 182 2.60 -4.98 -8.02
C ASN A 182 1.51 -5.93 -8.54
N LEU A 183 0.91 -5.57 -9.65
CA LEU A 183 0.04 -6.43 -10.44
C LEU A 183 0.80 -6.90 -11.69
N MET A 184 0.99 -8.23 -11.81
CA MET A 184 1.50 -8.89 -13.01
C MET A 184 0.37 -9.68 -13.66
N GLN A 185 -0.08 -9.23 -14.83
CA GLN A 185 -1.25 -9.85 -15.47
C GLN A 185 -1.03 -10.09 -16.97
N LYS A 186 -1.46 -11.26 -17.44
CA LYS A 186 -1.42 -11.62 -18.87
C LYS A 186 -0.02 -11.56 -19.50
N ASN A 187 1.01 -11.91 -18.73
CA ASN A 187 2.37 -12.12 -19.24
C ASN A 187 2.66 -13.64 -19.36
N PRO A 188 3.60 -14.09 -20.18
CA PRO A 188 4.07 -15.49 -20.13
C PRO A 188 4.61 -15.86 -18.75
N ILE A 189 5.38 -14.96 -18.12
CA ILE A 189 5.87 -15.09 -16.74
C ILE A 189 5.56 -13.79 -16.01
N GLY A 190 4.93 -13.87 -14.82
CA GLY A 190 4.72 -12.70 -14.00
C GLY A 190 6.05 -12.12 -13.52
N ILE A 191 6.82 -12.90 -12.74
CA ILE A 191 8.15 -12.57 -12.23
C ILE A 191 9.11 -13.73 -12.52
N ALA A 192 10.23 -13.46 -13.17
CA ALA A 192 11.32 -14.40 -13.35
C ALA A 192 12.54 -14.00 -12.51
N ILE A 193 13.09 -14.94 -11.73
CA ILE A 193 14.24 -14.70 -10.86
C ILE A 193 15.30 -15.76 -11.13
N SER A 194 16.54 -15.33 -11.41
CA SER A 194 17.61 -16.24 -11.80
C SER A 194 18.95 -15.88 -11.15
N ASP A 195 19.94 -16.71 -11.42
CA ASP A 195 21.30 -16.60 -10.89
C ASP A 195 21.30 -16.61 -9.34
N PHE A 196 21.92 -15.66 -8.69
CA PHE A 196 21.97 -15.52 -7.22
C PHE A 196 21.01 -14.44 -6.70
N ALA A 197 20.05 -14.03 -7.53
CA ALA A 197 19.12 -12.99 -7.14
C ALA A 197 18.25 -13.40 -5.93
N ALA A 198 18.15 -12.50 -4.97
CA ALA A 198 17.51 -12.75 -3.68
C ALA A 198 16.64 -11.55 -3.23
N PRO A 199 15.61 -11.18 -4.00
CA PRO A 199 14.70 -10.10 -3.62
C PRO A 199 13.69 -10.54 -2.56
N LEU A 200 13.11 -9.55 -1.86
CA LEU A 200 11.82 -9.69 -1.21
C LEU A 200 10.70 -9.51 -2.24
N VAL A 201 9.86 -10.51 -2.41
CA VAL A 201 8.67 -10.47 -3.28
C VAL A 201 7.46 -10.63 -2.39
N ALA A 202 6.76 -9.52 -2.14
CA ALA A 202 5.66 -9.57 -1.19
C ALA A 202 4.43 -8.75 -1.63
N ASN A 203 3.25 -9.26 -1.25
CA ASN A 203 1.97 -8.58 -1.49
C ASN A 203 1.68 -8.31 -2.98
N ASN A 204 2.27 -9.07 -3.91
CA ASN A 204 1.99 -8.93 -5.33
C ASN A 204 0.78 -9.78 -5.74
N LYS A 205 0.13 -9.36 -6.82
CA LYS A 205 -0.92 -10.12 -7.51
C LYS A 205 -0.36 -10.60 -8.84
N LEU A 206 -0.24 -11.91 -9.01
CA LEU A 206 0.27 -12.57 -10.23
C LEU A 206 -0.88 -13.36 -10.86
N LEU A 207 -1.64 -12.69 -11.73
CA LEU A 207 -2.93 -13.15 -12.23
C LEU A 207 -2.90 -13.42 -13.73
N GLU A 208 -3.57 -14.49 -14.17
CA GLU A 208 -3.77 -14.76 -15.61
C GLU A 208 -2.46 -14.77 -16.43
N ASN A 209 -1.31 -15.06 -15.80
CA ASN A 209 -0.08 -15.29 -16.53
C ASN A 209 -0.05 -16.76 -17.01
N ARG A 210 0.90 -17.13 -17.86
CA ARG A 210 1.14 -18.56 -18.07
C ARG A 210 1.77 -19.17 -16.82
N THR A 211 2.82 -18.55 -16.25
CA THR A 211 3.43 -18.92 -14.97
C THR A 211 3.50 -17.68 -14.07
N GLY A 212 3.06 -17.80 -12.82
CA GLY A 212 3.10 -16.68 -11.86
C GLY A 212 4.54 -16.26 -11.56
N ILE A 213 5.32 -17.15 -10.94
CA ILE A 213 6.73 -16.94 -10.59
C ILE A 213 7.56 -18.10 -11.14
N ALA A 214 8.65 -17.79 -11.83
CA ALA A 214 9.62 -18.76 -12.30
C ALA A 214 11.00 -18.49 -11.70
N LEU A 215 11.57 -19.49 -11.02
CA LEU A 215 12.89 -19.45 -10.41
C LEU A 215 13.84 -20.37 -11.17
N SER A 216 15.10 -19.94 -11.31
CA SER A 216 16.12 -20.77 -11.95
C SER A 216 17.50 -20.52 -11.37
N ARG A 217 18.41 -21.46 -11.64
CA ARG A 217 19.78 -21.46 -11.13
C ARG A 217 19.80 -21.45 -9.61
N GLU A 218 20.40 -20.47 -8.96
CA GLU A 218 20.53 -20.39 -7.50
C GLU A 218 19.70 -19.23 -6.90
N ALA A 219 18.56 -18.91 -7.52
CA ALA A 219 17.66 -17.87 -7.04
C ALA A 219 17.12 -18.17 -5.63
N ARG A 220 17.14 -17.16 -4.76
CA ARG A 220 16.75 -17.29 -3.35
C ARG A 220 15.83 -16.15 -2.90
N PRO A 221 14.71 -15.92 -3.56
CA PRO A 221 13.77 -14.89 -3.12
C PRO A 221 13.09 -15.27 -1.81
N ILE A 222 12.67 -14.25 -1.06
CA ILE A 222 11.74 -14.38 0.05
C ILE A 222 10.34 -14.08 -0.50
N LEU A 223 9.41 -15.05 -0.44
CA LEU A 223 8.06 -14.92 -0.96
C LEU A 223 7.07 -14.80 0.21
N ARG A 224 6.40 -13.64 0.32
CA ARG A 224 5.45 -13.38 1.42
C ARG A 224 4.15 -12.76 0.89
N TYR A 225 3.02 -13.33 1.31
CA TYR A 225 1.68 -12.75 1.10
C TYR A 225 1.33 -12.43 -0.37
N ASN A 226 1.90 -13.16 -1.35
CA ASN A 226 1.55 -12.98 -2.75
C ASN A 226 0.26 -13.75 -3.10
N LEU A 227 -0.60 -13.16 -3.91
CA LEU A 227 -1.71 -13.84 -4.57
C LEU A 227 -1.23 -14.31 -5.95
N ILE A 228 -1.18 -15.61 -6.15
CA ILE A 228 -0.70 -16.26 -7.37
C ILE A 228 -1.85 -17.11 -7.90
N ALA A 229 -2.64 -16.56 -8.81
CA ALA A 229 -3.92 -17.16 -9.18
C ALA A 229 -4.20 -17.12 -10.68
N ASP A 230 -5.08 -18.02 -11.11
CA ASP A 230 -5.61 -18.07 -12.49
C ASP A 230 -4.50 -18.18 -13.56
N ASN A 231 -3.30 -18.69 -13.21
CA ASN A 231 -2.22 -18.83 -14.15
C ASN A 231 -2.41 -20.11 -15.01
N SER A 232 -2.30 -19.95 -16.33
CA SER A 232 -2.72 -20.98 -17.29
C SER A 232 -1.80 -22.22 -17.37
N SER A 233 -0.61 -22.17 -16.77
CA SER A 233 0.21 -23.35 -16.49
C SER A 233 0.35 -23.51 -14.98
N GLY A 234 0.98 -22.59 -14.27
CA GLY A 234 1.13 -22.79 -12.84
C GLY A 234 1.52 -21.56 -12.03
N GLY A 235 1.49 -21.73 -10.71
CA GLY A 235 1.77 -20.66 -9.76
C GLY A 235 3.26 -20.38 -9.62
N LEU A 236 4.01 -21.33 -9.07
CA LEU A 236 5.44 -21.22 -8.78
C LEU A 236 6.21 -22.39 -9.39
N LEU A 237 7.18 -22.08 -10.23
CA LEU A 237 8.08 -23.05 -10.87
C LEU A 237 9.51 -22.87 -10.33
N LEU A 238 10.09 -23.96 -9.81
CA LEU A 238 11.48 -24.01 -9.36
C LEU A 238 12.31 -24.88 -10.30
N ASN A 239 13.41 -24.33 -10.79
CA ASN A 239 14.40 -25.01 -11.60
C ASN A 239 15.82 -24.78 -11.06
N GLY A 240 16.78 -25.62 -11.50
CA GLY A 240 18.19 -25.54 -11.11
C GLY A 240 18.40 -25.86 -9.63
N ASN A 241 19.06 -24.97 -8.90
CA ASN A 241 19.31 -25.07 -7.47
C ASN A 241 18.61 -23.93 -6.69
N SER A 242 17.47 -23.46 -7.20
CA SER A 242 16.74 -22.38 -6.56
C SER A 242 16.14 -22.82 -5.22
N THR A 243 16.29 -21.97 -4.22
CA THR A 243 15.85 -22.21 -2.83
C THR A 243 15.10 -21.00 -2.27
N PRO A 244 13.85 -20.75 -2.72
CA PRO A 244 13.07 -19.65 -2.18
C PRO A 244 12.71 -19.91 -0.71
N ASP A 245 12.60 -18.85 0.04
CA ASP A 245 12.00 -18.88 1.36
C ASP A 245 10.46 -18.79 1.23
N LEU A 246 9.78 -19.90 1.53
CA LEU A 246 8.32 -20.04 1.58
C LEU A 246 7.81 -20.24 3.02
N GLY A 247 8.49 -19.65 3.99
CA GLY A 247 8.12 -19.68 5.40
C GLY A 247 8.82 -20.78 6.21
N SER A 248 8.64 -20.69 7.51
CA SER A 248 9.10 -21.64 8.51
C SER A 248 8.03 -21.89 9.56
N SER A 249 8.28 -22.80 10.51
CA SER A 249 7.36 -23.06 11.62
C SER A 249 7.04 -21.82 12.47
N GLN A 250 7.91 -20.81 12.49
CA GLN A 250 7.75 -19.58 13.26
C GLN A 250 7.45 -18.35 12.41
N ASP A 251 7.58 -18.46 11.08
CA ASP A 251 7.37 -17.37 10.12
C ASP A 251 6.53 -17.87 8.94
N SER A 252 5.22 -17.66 9.02
CA SER A 252 4.27 -18.03 7.96
C SER A 252 4.48 -17.23 6.70
N ALA A 253 4.62 -17.88 5.54
CA ALA A 253 4.81 -17.16 4.28
C ALA A 253 3.54 -16.48 3.76
N GLY A 254 2.36 -17.03 4.06
CA GLY A 254 1.07 -16.40 3.74
C GLY A 254 0.78 -16.24 2.24
N ASN A 255 1.52 -16.87 1.33
CA ASN A 255 1.19 -16.81 -0.09
C ASN A 255 -0.07 -17.62 -0.37
N ILE A 256 -0.90 -17.12 -1.28
CA ILE A 256 -2.16 -17.75 -1.71
C ILE A 256 -1.99 -18.20 -3.15
N PHE A 257 -2.04 -19.51 -3.36
CA PHE A 257 -2.09 -20.13 -4.69
C PHE A 257 -3.53 -20.59 -4.93
N ARG A 258 -4.11 -20.16 -6.04
CA ARG A 258 -5.51 -20.45 -6.33
C ARG A 258 -5.76 -20.56 -7.82
N ASP A 259 -6.56 -21.55 -8.21
CA ASP A 259 -7.06 -21.71 -9.58
C ASP A 259 -5.95 -21.73 -10.65
N ASN A 260 -4.73 -22.16 -10.29
CA ASN A 260 -3.66 -22.41 -11.25
C ASN A 260 -3.90 -23.74 -11.94
N PHE A 261 -3.69 -23.81 -13.26
CA PHE A 261 -4.21 -24.93 -14.06
C PHE A 261 -3.48 -26.25 -13.82
N GLU A 262 -2.13 -26.28 -13.94
CA GLU A 262 -1.38 -27.56 -13.87
C GLU A 262 -0.74 -27.80 -12.50
N TYR A 263 -0.34 -26.73 -11.80
CA TYR A 263 0.31 -26.79 -10.48
C TYR A 263 0.24 -25.45 -9.73
N ASP A 264 0.11 -25.53 -8.43
CA ASP A 264 0.36 -24.39 -7.55
C ASP A 264 1.85 -24.21 -7.31
N ILE A 265 2.56 -25.32 -7.03
CA ILE A 265 4.02 -25.36 -6.90
C ILE A 265 4.55 -26.55 -7.71
N GLN A 266 5.54 -26.31 -8.56
CA GLN A 266 6.32 -27.34 -9.20
C GLN A 266 7.80 -27.18 -8.87
N ASN A 267 8.33 -28.08 -8.02
CA ASN A 267 9.74 -28.15 -7.70
C ASN A 267 10.40 -29.24 -8.57
N THR A 268 11.14 -28.80 -9.60
CA THR A 268 11.90 -29.70 -10.48
C THR A 268 13.36 -29.90 -10.00
N THR A 269 13.73 -29.25 -8.88
CA THR A 269 15.07 -29.37 -8.31
C THR A 269 15.20 -30.66 -7.49
N SER A 270 16.44 -31.07 -7.20
CA SER A 270 16.73 -32.13 -6.23
C SER A 270 16.69 -31.66 -4.77
N ILE A 271 16.48 -30.38 -4.53
CA ILE A 271 16.49 -29.77 -3.20
C ILE A 271 15.06 -29.77 -2.64
N LYS A 272 14.91 -30.26 -1.41
CA LYS A 272 13.64 -30.24 -0.72
C LYS A 272 13.21 -28.80 -0.41
N LEU A 273 12.05 -28.38 -0.88
CA LEU A 273 11.43 -27.11 -0.60
C LEU A 273 10.59 -27.20 0.69
N VAL A 274 10.83 -26.32 1.64
CA VAL A 274 9.96 -26.15 2.81
C VAL A 274 8.87 -25.14 2.48
N SER A 275 7.62 -25.48 2.75
CA SER A 275 6.45 -24.61 2.59
C SER A 275 5.69 -24.53 3.91
N ALA A 276 5.63 -23.35 4.52
CA ALA A 276 4.99 -23.12 5.79
C ALA A 276 4.03 -21.94 5.76
N GLY A 277 2.78 -22.17 6.16
CA GLY A 277 1.74 -21.14 6.21
C GLY A 277 1.32 -20.59 4.84
N ASN A 278 1.52 -21.34 3.75
CA ASN A 278 0.99 -21.00 2.44
C ASN A 278 -0.37 -21.68 2.23
N PHE A 279 -1.25 -21.00 1.50
CA PHE A 279 -2.57 -21.51 1.09
C PHE A 279 -2.48 -22.01 -0.34
N LEU A 280 -2.67 -23.32 -0.53
CA LEU A 280 -2.54 -23.97 -1.84
C LEU A 280 -3.32 -25.28 -1.87
N ASN A 281 -3.55 -25.82 -3.07
CA ASN A 281 -4.10 -27.14 -3.25
C ASN A 281 -2.96 -28.19 -3.23
N PRO A 282 -2.87 -29.05 -2.19
CA PRO A 282 -1.81 -30.05 -2.12
C PRO A 282 -1.76 -31.02 -3.33
N THR A 283 -2.88 -31.24 -4.01
CA THR A 283 -2.94 -32.09 -5.21
C THR A 283 -2.30 -31.46 -6.44
N LEU A 284 -2.11 -30.13 -6.40
CA LEU A 284 -1.43 -29.35 -7.44
C LEU A 284 0.04 -29.05 -7.08
N VAL A 285 0.59 -29.76 -6.10
CA VAL A 285 2.01 -29.65 -5.73
C VAL A 285 2.78 -30.83 -6.34
N LYS A 286 3.82 -30.50 -7.10
CA LYS A 286 4.68 -31.48 -7.81
C LYS A 286 6.13 -31.36 -7.33
N GLY A 287 6.80 -32.50 -7.12
CA GLY A 287 8.20 -32.59 -6.73
C GLY A 287 8.41 -32.63 -5.21
N LEU A 288 9.66 -32.38 -4.78
CA LEU A 288 10.06 -32.49 -3.38
C LEU A 288 9.63 -31.27 -2.57
N VAL A 289 8.46 -31.31 -1.95
CA VAL A 289 7.94 -30.23 -1.08
C VAL A 289 7.54 -30.80 0.27
N GLU A 290 8.03 -30.19 1.34
CA GLU A 290 7.68 -30.49 2.71
C GLU A 290 6.78 -29.42 3.29
N PHE A 291 5.60 -29.79 3.75
CA PHE A 291 4.68 -28.90 4.43
C PHE A 291 4.98 -28.90 5.92
N VAL A 292 5.27 -27.72 6.47
CA VAL A 292 5.54 -27.50 7.88
C VAL A 292 4.40 -26.71 8.49
N ALA A 293 3.86 -27.22 9.59
CA ALA A 293 2.87 -26.49 10.37
C ALA A 293 3.53 -25.28 11.02
N THR A 294 2.85 -24.14 10.98
CA THR A 294 3.29 -22.93 11.66
C THR A 294 2.69 -22.86 13.06
N THR A 295 3.44 -22.39 14.05
CA THR A 295 2.93 -22.15 15.41
C THR A 295 1.89 -21.03 15.44
N THR A 296 1.77 -20.28 14.35
CA THR A 296 0.80 -19.21 14.13
C THR A 296 -0.40 -19.65 13.27
N ASP A 297 -0.57 -20.96 13.04
CA ASP A 297 -1.68 -21.50 12.23
C ASP A 297 -3.07 -21.35 12.90
N HIS A 298 -3.44 -20.12 13.27
CA HIS A 298 -4.84 -19.81 13.54
C HIS A 298 -5.73 -19.83 12.27
N PHE A 299 -5.13 -19.93 11.08
CA PHE A 299 -5.87 -20.01 9.81
C PHE A 299 -6.32 -21.43 9.40
N ARG A 300 -5.80 -22.48 10.03
CA ARG A 300 -6.14 -23.88 9.65
C ARG A 300 -7.55 -24.33 10.02
N GLN A 301 -8.28 -23.57 10.84
CA GLN A 301 -9.68 -23.89 11.19
C GLN A 301 -10.73 -23.27 10.26
N LEU A 302 -10.32 -22.55 9.21
CA LEU A 302 -11.26 -21.84 8.34
C LEU A 302 -11.46 -22.48 6.95
N SER A 303 -11.34 -23.81 6.86
CA SER A 303 -12.04 -24.56 5.79
C SER A 303 -13.52 -24.67 6.13
N VAL A 304 -14.16 -23.55 6.39
CA VAL A 304 -15.60 -23.46 6.54
C VAL A 304 -16.15 -23.09 5.16
N ASN A 305 -17.13 -23.85 4.71
CA ASN A 305 -17.94 -23.56 3.54
C ASN A 305 -18.36 -22.10 3.55
N THR A 306 -17.61 -21.23 2.85
CA THR A 306 -18.06 -19.87 2.60
C THR A 306 -19.21 -19.95 1.63
N SER A 307 -20.34 -19.33 1.96
CA SER A 307 -21.47 -19.22 1.02
C SER A 307 -21.14 -18.35 -0.20
N PHE A 308 -19.97 -17.73 -0.23
CA PHE A 308 -19.51 -16.88 -1.32
C PHE A 308 -18.22 -17.44 -1.94
N PRO A 309 -18.24 -17.82 -3.22
CA PRO A 309 -17.09 -18.48 -3.87
C PRO A 309 -15.86 -17.56 -3.97
N ASP A 310 -16.06 -16.26 -4.06
CA ASP A 310 -15.00 -15.24 -4.15
C ASP A 310 -14.32 -14.89 -2.81
N LEU A 311 -14.71 -15.56 -1.73
CA LEU A 311 -14.07 -15.44 -0.43
C LEU A 311 -13.05 -16.54 -0.12
N ASN A 312 -12.88 -17.51 -1.01
CA ASN A 312 -11.96 -18.62 -0.75
C ASN A 312 -10.53 -18.09 -0.53
N GLY A 313 -9.95 -18.35 0.64
CA GLY A 313 -8.62 -17.85 1.01
C GLY A 313 -8.52 -16.33 1.26
N HIS A 314 -9.64 -15.62 1.32
CA HIS A 314 -9.61 -14.18 1.57
C HIS A 314 -9.39 -13.88 3.05
N TRP A 315 -8.50 -12.93 3.36
CA TRP A 315 -8.13 -12.56 4.73
C TRP A 315 -9.33 -12.17 5.62
N ALA A 316 -10.35 -11.54 5.05
CA ALA A 316 -11.51 -11.05 5.80
C ALA A 316 -12.58 -12.12 6.05
N VAL A 317 -12.39 -13.36 5.61
CA VAL A 317 -13.36 -14.47 5.79
C VAL A 317 -13.91 -14.56 7.22
N PRO A 318 -13.09 -14.53 8.29
CA PRO A 318 -13.59 -14.66 9.65
C PRO A 318 -14.57 -13.56 10.03
N PHE A 319 -14.29 -12.33 9.62
CA PHE A 319 -15.14 -11.17 9.90
C PHE A 319 -16.44 -11.22 9.09
N ILE A 320 -16.34 -11.61 7.81
CA ILE A 320 -17.49 -11.71 6.90
C ILE A 320 -18.45 -12.80 7.37
N GLN A 321 -17.95 -13.99 7.66
CA GLN A 321 -18.78 -15.11 8.15
C GLN A 321 -19.48 -14.76 9.46
N ALA A 322 -18.77 -14.20 10.43
CA ALA A 322 -19.33 -13.85 11.72
C ALA A 322 -20.47 -12.80 11.63
N LEU A 323 -20.40 -11.87 10.66
CA LEU A 323 -21.48 -10.92 10.43
C LEU A 323 -22.59 -11.48 9.53
N GLN A 324 -22.27 -12.39 8.61
CA GLN A 324 -23.23 -13.10 7.77
C GLN A 324 -24.13 -14.04 8.60
N GLU A 325 -23.56 -14.84 9.50
CA GLU A 325 -24.31 -15.72 10.42
C GLU A 325 -25.33 -14.96 11.25
N LYS A 326 -25.07 -13.68 11.55
CA LYS A 326 -26.01 -12.80 12.24
C LYS A 326 -26.97 -12.08 11.28
N GLY A 327 -26.92 -12.38 10.00
CA GLY A 327 -27.74 -11.72 9.01
C GLY A 327 -27.44 -10.22 8.82
N LEU A 328 -26.29 -9.73 9.32
CA LEU A 328 -25.93 -8.31 9.27
C LEU A 328 -25.43 -7.88 7.90
N ILE A 329 -24.82 -8.80 7.16
CA ILE A 329 -24.33 -8.58 5.79
C ILE A 329 -24.84 -9.68 4.87
N GLY A 330 -24.79 -9.44 3.56
CA GLY A 330 -25.10 -10.39 2.50
C GLY A 330 -24.25 -10.14 1.26
N GLY A 331 -24.27 -11.09 0.33
CA GLY A 331 -23.62 -10.96 -0.99
C GLY A 331 -24.52 -10.30 -2.02
N PHE A 332 -24.05 -10.37 -3.26
CA PHE A 332 -24.78 -9.90 -4.44
C PHE A 332 -25.68 -11.01 -5.02
N PRO A 333 -26.64 -10.66 -5.90
CA PRO A 333 -27.53 -11.66 -6.54
C PRO A 333 -26.80 -12.69 -7.40
N ASP A 334 -25.59 -12.42 -7.86
CA ASP A 334 -24.73 -13.35 -8.60
C ASP A 334 -24.02 -14.39 -7.70
N GLY A 335 -24.31 -14.36 -6.39
CA GLY A 335 -23.71 -15.26 -5.40
C GLY A 335 -22.35 -14.85 -4.90
N THR A 336 -21.81 -13.69 -5.30
CA THR A 336 -20.51 -13.18 -4.85
C THR A 336 -20.64 -12.24 -3.64
N PHE A 337 -19.53 -12.03 -2.95
CA PHE A 337 -19.41 -11.01 -1.90
C PHE A 337 -18.74 -9.73 -2.41
N ALA A 338 -17.88 -9.84 -3.41
CA ALA A 338 -17.01 -8.80 -3.97
C ALA A 338 -16.16 -8.09 -2.88
N PRO A 339 -15.28 -8.81 -2.18
CA PRO A 339 -14.56 -8.30 -0.99
C PRO A 339 -13.68 -7.09 -1.30
N GLU A 340 -13.08 -7.05 -2.47
CA GLU A 340 -12.16 -5.97 -2.90
C GLU A 340 -12.89 -4.81 -3.59
N ALA A 341 -14.20 -4.92 -3.82
CA ALA A 341 -14.95 -3.82 -4.43
C ALA A 341 -14.96 -2.59 -3.50
N PRO A 342 -14.76 -1.38 -4.04
CA PRO A 342 -14.86 -0.16 -3.25
C PRO A 342 -16.27 0.03 -2.70
N MET A 343 -16.37 0.53 -1.48
CA MET A 343 -17.64 0.74 -0.79
C MET A 343 -18.20 2.13 -1.10
N THR A 344 -19.39 2.19 -1.68
CA THR A 344 -20.09 3.47 -1.85
C THR A 344 -20.68 3.98 -0.54
N ARG A 345 -20.92 5.29 -0.44
CA ARG A 345 -21.54 5.93 0.73
C ARG A 345 -22.93 5.37 1.04
N ALA A 346 -23.72 5.04 0.02
CA ALA A 346 -25.04 4.42 0.19
C ALA A 346 -24.95 3.00 0.75
N GLN A 347 -24.07 2.16 0.21
CA GLN A 347 -23.82 0.80 0.69
C GLN A 347 -23.32 0.80 2.15
N TYR A 348 -22.40 1.70 2.46
CA TYR A 348 -21.92 1.89 3.82
C TYR A 348 -23.05 2.31 4.78
N ALA A 349 -23.88 3.29 4.40
CA ALA A 349 -25.02 3.70 5.20
C ALA A 349 -26.00 2.55 5.48
N ALA A 350 -26.26 1.71 4.47
CA ALA A 350 -27.11 0.54 4.63
C ALA A 350 -26.52 -0.45 5.65
N MET A 351 -25.22 -0.72 5.58
CA MET A 351 -24.55 -1.62 6.51
C MET A 351 -24.53 -1.08 7.94
N ILE A 352 -24.20 0.20 8.12
CA ILE A 352 -24.24 0.88 9.44
C ILE A 352 -25.64 0.85 10.05
N SER A 353 -26.66 1.22 9.25
CA SER A 353 -28.05 1.25 9.70
C SER A 353 -28.57 -0.13 10.14
N LYS A 354 -28.13 -1.18 9.47
CA LYS A 354 -28.51 -2.57 9.79
C LYS A 354 -27.77 -3.08 11.03
N THR A 355 -26.51 -2.72 11.18
CA THR A 355 -25.65 -3.23 12.27
C THR A 355 -25.87 -2.51 13.59
N PHE A 356 -25.98 -1.18 13.55
CA PHE A 356 -26.08 -0.36 14.75
C PHE A 356 -27.51 0.17 14.93
N GLN A 357 -28.22 -0.37 15.92
CA GLN A 357 -29.59 0.03 16.23
C GLN A 357 -29.61 0.98 17.43
N PHE A 358 -28.95 2.13 17.28
CA PHE A 358 -28.97 3.15 18.32
C PHE A 358 -30.18 4.06 18.20
N SER A 359 -30.54 4.74 19.31
CA SER A 359 -31.51 5.81 19.30
C SER A 359 -31.07 6.96 18.41
N LEU A 360 -32.02 7.58 17.72
CA LEU A 360 -31.73 8.72 16.85
C LEU A 360 -31.32 9.93 17.69
N LYS A 361 -30.20 10.54 17.34
CA LYS A 361 -29.57 11.61 18.15
C LYS A 361 -29.83 13.01 17.63
N ARG A 362 -30.19 13.14 16.35
CA ARG A 362 -30.42 14.42 15.68
C ARG A 362 -31.49 14.32 14.60
N LYS A 363 -32.15 15.45 14.35
CA LYS A 363 -32.96 15.64 13.14
C LYS A 363 -32.01 15.80 11.95
N VAL A 364 -32.34 15.22 10.83
CA VAL A 364 -31.57 15.31 9.58
C VAL A 364 -32.42 15.98 8.54
N ASP A 365 -31.90 17.05 7.94
CA ASP A 365 -32.58 17.71 6.82
C ASP A 365 -32.53 16.83 5.56
N LYS A 366 -33.41 17.09 4.62
CA LYS A 366 -33.47 16.35 3.36
C LYS A 366 -32.21 16.62 2.55
N PHE A 367 -31.59 15.56 2.06
CA PHE A 367 -30.47 15.67 1.11
C PHE A 367 -31.03 15.97 -0.29
N THR A 368 -30.38 16.87 -1.01
CA THR A 368 -30.82 17.36 -2.33
C THR A 368 -30.79 16.30 -3.42
N ASP A 369 -29.95 15.27 -3.24
CA ASP A 369 -29.68 14.19 -4.20
C ASP A 369 -30.21 12.82 -3.75
N ILE A 370 -31.04 12.76 -2.70
CA ILE A 370 -31.68 11.53 -2.23
C ILE A 370 -33.17 11.62 -2.45
N GLN A 371 -33.66 10.91 -3.45
CA GLN A 371 -35.10 10.75 -3.69
C GLN A 371 -35.72 9.81 -2.67
N GLN A 372 -37.04 9.96 -2.46
CA GLN A 372 -37.76 9.21 -1.41
C GLN A 372 -37.82 7.70 -1.71
N ASP A 373 -37.81 7.32 -2.98
CA ASP A 373 -37.80 5.95 -3.48
C ASP A 373 -36.39 5.37 -3.67
N PHE A 374 -35.36 6.15 -3.39
CA PHE A 374 -34.00 5.63 -3.48
C PHE A 374 -33.79 4.47 -2.50
N TRP A 375 -33.28 3.33 -2.98
CA TRP A 375 -33.17 2.07 -2.23
C TRP A 375 -32.52 2.21 -0.84
N ALA A 376 -31.57 3.12 -0.68
CA ALA A 376 -30.86 3.35 0.57
C ALA A 376 -31.35 4.56 1.36
N ALA A 377 -32.40 5.27 0.91
CA ALA A 377 -32.85 6.53 1.53
C ALA A 377 -33.07 6.38 3.05
N SER A 378 -33.87 5.40 3.47
CA SER A 378 -34.15 5.13 4.89
C SER A 378 -32.87 4.89 5.69
N ALA A 379 -31.94 4.10 5.15
CA ALA A 379 -30.67 3.77 5.81
C ALA A 379 -29.74 4.99 5.91
N ILE A 380 -29.70 5.83 4.88
CA ILE A 380 -28.93 7.07 4.87
C ILE A 380 -29.43 8.03 5.96
N TYR A 381 -30.71 8.29 6.00
CA TYR A 381 -31.29 9.17 7.03
C TYR A 381 -31.12 8.61 8.44
N ARG A 382 -31.27 7.29 8.60
CA ARG A 382 -31.05 6.63 9.89
C ARG A 382 -29.58 6.71 10.31
N GLY A 383 -28.63 6.39 9.44
CA GLY A 383 -27.19 6.49 9.71
C GLY A 383 -26.76 7.92 10.05
N ALA A 384 -27.34 8.90 9.35
CA ALA A 384 -27.11 10.31 9.64
C ALA A 384 -27.72 10.73 10.99
N ALA A 385 -28.93 10.31 11.30
CA ALA A 385 -29.58 10.62 12.58
C ALA A 385 -28.89 9.95 13.78
N MET A 386 -28.30 8.78 13.60
CA MET A 386 -27.45 8.12 14.60
C MET A 386 -26.08 8.80 14.78
N GLY A 387 -25.65 9.64 13.84
CA GLY A 387 -24.40 10.40 13.91
C GLY A 387 -23.18 9.70 13.33
N PHE A 388 -23.36 8.64 12.53
CA PHE A 388 -22.25 7.98 11.83
C PHE A 388 -21.82 8.72 10.57
N ILE A 389 -22.77 9.21 9.80
CA ILE A 389 -22.52 9.85 8.50
C ILE A 389 -23.14 11.24 8.43
N SER A 390 -22.64 12.06 7.52
CA SER A 390 -23.16 13.40 7.27
C SER A 390 -23.21 13.67 5.77
N GLY A 391 -24.06 14.61 5.35
CA GLY A 391 -24.02 15.18 4.01
C GLY A 391 -22.86 16.14 3.83
N PHE A 392 -22.79 16.70 2.63
CA PHE A 392 -21.83 17.75 2.27
C PHE A 392 -22.41 19.15 2.54
N PRO A 393 -21.56 20.20 2.59
CA PRO A 393 -22.02 21.57 2.83
C PRO A 393 -23.01 22.10 1.80
N ASP A 394 -23.03 21.54 0.60
CA ASP A 394 -23.99 21.86 -0.48
C ASP A 394 -25.37 21.19 -0.31
N GLY A 395 -25.59 20.50 0.80
CA GLY A 395 -26.84 19.79 1.09
C GLY A 395 -26.96 18.43 0.41
N SER A 396 -25.96 17.99 -0.36
CA SER A 396 -25.95 16.67 -1.02
C SER A 396 -25.43 15.57 -0.09
N PHE A 397 -25.80 14.32 -0.37
CA PHE A 397 -25.23 13.12 0.28
C PHE A 397 -24.19 12.41 -0.58
N ARG A 398 -24.33 12.45 -1.89
CA ARG A 398 -23.51 11.78 -2.90
C ARG A 398 -23.47 10.27 -2.70
N PRO A 399 -24.61 9.57 -2.85
CA PRO A 399 -24.76 8.15 -2.50
C PRO A 399 -23.84 7.21 -3.29
N GLY A 400 -23.56 7.52 -4.56
CA GLY A 400 -22.70 6.74 -5.43
C GLY A 400 -21.19 7.01 -5.24
N LYS A 401 -20.81 8.02 -4.45
CA LYS A 401 -19.40 8.31 -4.20
C LYS A 401 -18.78 7.25 -3.29
N ASN A 402 -17.58 6.78 -3.63
CA ASN A 402 -16.81 5.87 -2.80
C ASN A 402 -16.38 6.55 -1.48
N LEU A 403 -16.26 5.75 -0.45
CA LEU A 403 -15.78 6.16 0.86
C LEU A 403 -14.28 5.90 0.96
N THR A 404 -13.51 6.86 1.45
CA THR A 404 -12.10 6.59 1.76
C THR A 404 -11.97 5.88 3.11
N LYS A 405 -10.86 5.17 3.31
CA LYS A 405 -10.60 4.42 4.54
C LYS A 405 -10.65 5.31 5.78
N VAL A 406 -10.05 6.48 5.72
CA VAL A 406 -10.11 7.46 6.83
C VAL A 406 -11.54 7.91 7.12
N GLN A 407 -12.37 8.13 6.10
CA GLN A 407 -13.76 8.55 6.30
C GLN A 407 -14.59 7.45 7.00
N ALA A 408 -14.39 6.19 6.64
CA ALA A 408 -15.06 5.07 7.29
C ALA A 408 -14.67 4.96 8.77
N ILE A 409 -13.40 5.07 9.08
CA ILE A 409 -12.88 5.00 10.46
C ILE A 409 -13.40 6.16 11.30
N VAL A 410 -13.31 7.41 10.78
CA VAL A 410 -13.86 8.61 11.46
C VAL A 410 -15.35 8.45 11.71
N SER A 411 -16.10 7.91 10.75
CA SER A 411 -17.54 7.62 10.88
C SER A 411 -17.83 6.69 12.07
N ILE A 412 -17.10 5.58 12.19
CA ILE A 412 -17.28 4.62 13.29
C ILE A 412 -16.94 5.27 14.64
N VAL A 413 -15.80 5.95 14.74
CA VAL A 413 -15.36 6.59 15.99
C VAL A 413 -16.40 7.62 16.46
N ASN A 414 -16.88 8.46 15.56
CA ASN A 414 -17.87 9.50 15.87
C ASN A 414 -19.26 8.91 16.19
N GLY A 415 -19.74 7.96 15.40
CA GLY A 415 -21.01 7.31 15.58
C GLY A 415 -21.12 6.58 16.92
N LEU A 416 -20.04 5.89 17.32
CA LEU A 416 -19.91 5.20 18.60
C LEU A 416 -19.57 6.13 19.75
N LYS A 417 -19.23 7.39 19.49
CA LYS A 417 -18.73 8.37 20.49
C LYS A 417 -17.53 7.85 21.27
N LEU A 418 -16.63 7.16 20.62
CA LEU A 418 -15.43 6.65 21.25
C LEU A 418 -14.54 7.82 21.68
N LYS A 419 -13.94 7.69 22.87
CA LYS A 419 -13.09 8.71 23.48
C LYS A 419 -11.77 8.08 23.92
N GLY A 420 -10.80 8.95 24.15
CA GLY A 420 -9.47 8.57 24.57
C GLY A 420 -8.69 7.99 23.39
N GLY A 421 -7.55 8.55 23.11
CA GLY A 421 -6.61 8.09 22.10
C GLY A 421 -5.32 8.86 22.31
N ASN A 422 -4.21 8.14 22.33
CA ASN A 422 -2.91 8.79 22.34
C ASN A 422 -2.57 9.19 20.89
N PRO A 423 -2.51 10.48 20.54
CA PRO A 423 -2.18 10.91 19.17
C PRO A 423 -0.86 10.35 18.64
N ASN A 424 0.07 10.00 19.52
CA ASN A 424 1.36 9.46 19.14
C ASN A 424 1.28 8.03 18.59
N ILE A 425 0.18 7.32 18.86
CA ILE A 425 -0.02 5.96 18.36
C ILE A 425 0.00 5.90 16.83
N ILE A 426 -0.35 7.00 16.15
CA ILE A 426 -0.31 7.07 14.69
C ILE A 426 1.13 7.09 14.13
N SER A 427 2.16 7.31 14.98
CA SER A 427 3.56 7.25 14.55
C SER A 427 3.97 5.87 14.03
N MET A 428 3.25 4.82 14.41
CA MET A 428 3.45 3.47 13.91
C MET A 428 3.13 3.33 12.41
N TYR A 429 2.31 4.22 11.83
CA TYR A 429 1.99 4.17 10.42
C TYR A 429 3.06 4.88 9.59
N ARG A 430 3.62 4.18 8.60
CA ARG A 430 4.64 4.73 7.69
C ARG A 430 4.10 5.89 6.86
N ASP A 431 2.82 5.84 6.53
CA ASP A 431 2.10 6.82 5.72
C ASP A 431 1.29 7.84 6.54
N ARG A 432 1.61 8.01 7.83
CA ARG A 432 0.91 8.92 8.74
C ARG A 432 0.79 10.37 8.22
N ALA A 433 1.74 10.80 7.39
CA ALA A 433 1.71 12.14 6.79
C ALA A 433 0.49 12.34 5.84
N GLN A 434 -0.12 11.26 5.35
CA GLN A 434 -1.31 11.30 4.52
C GLN A 434 -2.61 11.38 5.34
N ILE A 435 -2.54 11.25 6.66
CA ILE A 435 -3.72 11.35 7.53
C ILE A 435 -4.15 12.82 7.59
N PRO A 436 -5.37 13.17 7.13
CA PRO A 436 -5.86 14.53 7.24
C PRO A 436 -5.93 15.00 8.69
N SER A 437 -5.61 16.25 8.94
CA SER A 437 -5.54 16.82 10.30
C SER A 437 -6.83 16.64 11.11
N TYR A 438 -7.99 16.72 10.46
CA TYR A 438 -9.28 16.50 11.12
C TYR A 438 -9.49 15.06 11.62
N ALA A 439 -8.75 14.10 11.06
CA ALA A 439 -8.92 12.68 11.35
C ALA A 439 -7.91 12.13 12.36
N THR A 440 -6.83 12.86 12.66
CA THR A 440 -5.71 12.41 13.50
C THR A 440 -6.18 11.81 14.83
N ASN A 441 -7.05 12.50 15.55
CA ASN A 441 -7.57 12.02 16.83
C ASN A 441 -8.45 10.76 16.66
N ALA A 442 -9.30 10.72 15.64
CA ALA A 442 -10.13 9.55 15.37
C ALA A 442 -9.31 8.32 15.00
N MET A 443 -8.23 8.53 14.23
CA MET A 443 -7.29 7.46 13.88
C MET A 443 -6.58 6.91 15.11
N ALA A 444 -6.10 7.79 16.00
CA ALA A 444 -5.48 7.38 17.27
C ALA A 444 -6.45 6.56 18.14
N ILE A 445 -7.69 7.01 18.28
CA ILE A 445 -8.74 6.28 19.02
C ILE A 445 -9.00 4.92 18.38
N ALA A 446 -9.19 4.87 17.07
CA ALA A 446 -9.49 3.63 16.35
C ALA A 446 -8.36 2.60 16.50
N THR A 447 -7.10 3.03 16.38
CA THR A 447 -5.93 2.18 16.54
C THR A 447 -5.83 1.65 17.96
N GLN A 448 -5.96 2.51 18.96
CA GLN A 448 -5.89 2.11 20.36
C GLN A 448 -7.01 1.16 20.77
N LYS A 449 -8.20 1.29 20.15
CA LYS A 449 -9.36 0.42 20.38
C LYS A 449 -9.36 -0.82 19.49
N LEU A 450 -8.28 -1.09 18.77
CA LEU A 450 -8.12 -2.24 17.86
C LEU A 450 -9.19 -2.30 16.76
N LEU A 451 -9.70 -1.15 16.33
CA LEU A 451 -10.69 -1.08 15.25
C LEU A 451 -10.06 -1.24 13.88
N VAL A 452 -8.80 -0.84 13.75
CA VAL A 452 -8.10 -0.80 12.46
C VAL A 452 -7.62 -2.20 12.10
N VAL A 453 -7.99 -2.63 10.91
CA VAL A 453 -7.50 -3.85 10.28
C VAL A 453 -6.85 -3.45 8.97
N ASN A 454 -5.54 -3.66 8.87
CA ASN A 454 -4.75 -3.32 7.68
C ASN A 454 -4.22 -4.58 7.03
N TYR A 455 -4.68 -4.85 5.83
CA TYR A 455 -4.17 -5.92 5.00
C TYR A 455 -3.47 -5.30 3.78
N PRO A 456 -2.31 -5.80 3.39
CA PRO A 456 -1.53 -6.87 4.04
C PRO A 456 -0.54 -6.35 5.09
N GLN A 457 -0.34 -5.05 5.20
CA GLN A 457 0.65 -4.43 6.10
C GLN A 457 -0.03 -3.64 7.22
N THR A 458 0.23 -4.04 8.45
CA THR A 458 -0.40 -3.42 9.63
C THR A 458 0.07 -1.98 9.87
N ASP A 459 1.28 -1.64 9.43
CA ASP A 459 1.91 -0.34 9.58
C ASP A 459 1.64 0.63 8.39
N GLN A 460 0.84 0.22 7.40
CA GLN A 460 0.42 1.05 6.28
C GLN A 460 -1.09 1.25 6.30
N LEU A 461 -1.52 2.49 6.55
CA LEU A 461 -2.93 2.80 6.74
C LEU A 461 -3.69 3.02 5.43
N GLU A 462 -3.06 3.64 4.44
CA GLU A 462 -3.65 4.09 3.18
C GLU A 462 -4.92 4.93 3.36
N PRO A 463 -4.86 6.02 4.13
CA PRO A 463 -6.04 6.72 4.64
C PRO A 463 -6.93 7.31 3.55
N LEU A 464 -6.35 7.70 2.43
CA LEU A 464 -7.05 8.38 1.33
C LEU A 464 -7.52 7.42 0.22
N ARG A 465 -7.15 6.13 0.29
CA ARG A 465 -7.62 5.11 -0.64
C ARG A 465 -9.12 4.80 -0.41
N ASP A 466 -9.82 4.45 -1.46
CA ASP A 466 -11.18 3.90 -1.36
C ASP A 466 -11.16 2.63 -0.51
N ILE A 467 -12.01 2.56 0.51
CA ILE A 467 -12.12 1.40 1.40
C ILE A 467 -12.87 0.26 0.71
N SER A 468 -12.36 -0.96 0.82
CA SER A 468 -13.02 -2.15 0.26
C SER A 468 -14.19 -2.64 1.14
N ARG A 469 -15.08 -3.45 0.56
CA ARG A 469 -16.18 -4.07 1.33
C ARG A 469 -15.65 -4.95 2.46
N ALA A 470 -14.58 -5.69 2.22
CA ALA A 470 -13.93 -6.51 3.23
C ALA A 470 -13.41 -5.70 4.41
N GLU A 471 -12.74 -4.57 4.13
CA GLU A 471 -12.23 -3.69 5.17
C GLU A 471 -13.34 -3.03 5.99
N VAL A 472 -14.44 -2.64 5.34
CA VAL A 472 -15.61 -2.10 6.07
C VAL A 472 -16.20 -3.15 6.99
N VAL A 473 -16.33 -4.40 6.54
CA VAL A 473 -16.84 -5.50 7.38
C VAL A 473 -15.93 -5.76 8.57
N ALA A 474 -14.61 -5.82 8.35
CA ALA A 474 -13.65 -5.99 9.43
C ALA A 474 -13.70 -4.83 10.44
N LEU A 475 -13.79 -3.58 9.96
CA LEU A 475 -13.93 -2.38 10.79
C LEU A 475 -15.22 -2.42 11.63
N ILE A 476 -16.34 -2.81 11.04
CA ILE A 476 -17.63 -2.96 11.75
C ILE A 476 -17.56 -4.09 12.78
N TYR A 477 -16.93 -5.22 12.42
CA TYR A 477 -16.76 -6.33 13.36
C TYR A 477 -15.95 -5.89 14.58
N GLN A 478 -14.81 -5.25 14.38
CA GLN A 478 -13.97 -4.72 15.46
C GLN A 478 -14.72 -3.66 16.29
N ALA A 479 -15.56 -2.85 15.67
CA ALA A 479 -16.43 -1.92 16.38
C ALA A 479 -17.42 -2.65 17.31
N LEU A 480 -17.98 -3.77 16.88
CA LEU A 480 -18.84 -4.61 17.72
C LEU A 480 -18.08 -5.30 18.86
N VAL A 481 -16.82 -5.70 18.62
CA VAL A 481 -15.93 -6.21 19.68
C VAL A 481 -15.67 -5.13 20.72
N ALA A 482 -15.33 -3.90 20.29
CA ALA A 482 -15.07 -2.78 21.20
C ALA A 482 -16.32 -2.39 22.04
N LEU A 483 -17.53 -2.71 21.56
CA LEU A 483 -18.79 -2.55 22.28
C LEU A 483 -19.16 -3.75 23.17
N GLY A 484 -18.33 -4.80 23.22
CA GLY A 484 -18.65 -6.04 23.92
C GLY A 484 -19.79 -6.86 23.30
N LYS A 485 -20.16 -6.57 22.04
CA LYS A 485 -21.26 -7.24 21.30
C LYS A 485 -20.80 -8.44 20.47
N GLN A 486 -19.49 -8.60 20.30
CA GLN A 486 -18.84 -9.70 19.61
C GLN A 486 -17.62 -10.17 20.39
N LYS A 487 -17.25 -11.45 20.19
CA LYS A 487 -16.00 -12.00 20.71
C LYS A 487 -14.84 -11.50 19.85
N ALA A 488 -13.70 -11.22 20.47
CA ALA A 488 -12.50 -10.88 19.72
C ALA A 488 -12.08 -12.07 18.83
N ILE A 489 -11.75 -11.78 17.57
CA ILE A 489 -11.07 -12.69 16.66
C ILE A 489 -9.58 -12.36 16.76
N ASP A 490 -8.75 -13.35 17.05
CA ASP A 490 -7.30 -13.16 16.92
C ASP A 490 -6.94 -13.21 15.42
N HIS A 491 -6.48 -12.07 14.89
CA HIS A 491 -6.22 -11.92 13.48
C HIS A 491 -4.95 -11.10 13.24
N PRO A 492 -4.00 -11.55 12.39
CA PRO A 492 -2.70 -10.90 12.23
C PRO A 492 -2.77 -9.48 11.67
N TYR A 493 -3.84 -9.13 10.98
CA TYR A 493 -4.02 -7.81 10.36
C TYR A 493 -4.77 -6.81 11.25
N ILE A 494 -5.20 -7.21 12.43
CA ILE A 494 -5.67 -6.25 13.43
C ILE A 494 -4.45 -5.46 13.91
N VAL A 495 -4.49 -4.16 13.72
CA VAL A 495 -3.40 -3.29 14.14
C VAL A 495 -3.34 -3.26 15.65
N LYS A 496 -2.31 -3.88 16.20
CA LYS A 496 -2.02 -3.87 17.65
C LYS A 496 -0.94 -2.81 17.87
N PRO A 497 -1.24 -1.72 18.60
CA PRO A 497 -0.23 -0.72 18.87
C PRO A 497 0.86 -1.32 19.76
N ASP A 498 2.07 -1.33 19.23
CA ASP A 498 3.29 -1.72 19.96
C ASP A 498 3.88 -0.48 20.67
N VAL A 499 3.01 0.32 21.24
CA VAL A 499 3.42 1.51 21.99
C VAL A 499 3.25 1.18 23.45
N ASP A 500 4.36 0.96 24.12
CA ASP A 500 4.41 0.95 25.57
C ASP A 500 3.99 2.34 26.07
N ILE A 501 2.71 2.47 26.43
CA ILE A 501 2.19 3.73 26.98
C ILE A 501 2.65 3.78 28.43
N PRO A 502 3.62 4.63 28.78
CA PRO A 502 4.14 4.66 30.14
C PRO A 502 3.01 4.86 31.14
N SER A 503 2.94 4.00 32.12
CA SER A 503 2.01 4.13 33.25
C SER A 503 2.76 4.61 34.48
N PHE A 504 2.18 5.58 35.16
CA PHE A 504 2.72 6.11 36.41
C PHE A 504 1.74 5.85 37.55
N THR A 505 2.26 5.58 38.71
CA THR A 505 1.47 5.16 39.88
C THR A 505 0.54 6.26 40.40
N ASP A 506 0.89 7.52 40.14
CA ASP A 506 0.25 8.74 40.65
C ASP A 506 -0.57 9.51 39.62
N LEU A 507 -0.71 8.98 38.39
CA LEU A 507 -1.47 9.65 37.33
C LEU A 507 -2.91 9.14 37.15
N LYS A 508 -3.26 8.03 37.76
CA LYS A 508 -4.58 7.42 37.56
C LYS A 508 -5.71 8.36 37.99
N GLY A 509 -6.48 8.84 37.02
CA GLY A 509 -7.58 9.79 37.24
C GLY A 509 -7.16 11.24 37.35
N HIS A 510 -5.89 11.56 37.20
CA HIS A 510 -5.41 12.93 37.16
C HIS A 510 -5.81 13.62 35.84
N TRP A 511 -6.24 14.89 35.88
CA TRP A 511 -6.73 15.60 34.69
C TRP A 511 -5.71 15.68 33.55
N ALA A 512 -4.42 15.75 33.87
CA ALA A 512 -3.32 15.84 32.90
C ALA A 512 -2.78 14.46 32.48
N GLU A 513 -3.33 13.34 32.95
CA GLU A 513 -2.81 11.99 32.70
C GLU A 513 -2.53 11.73 31.21
N LEU A 514 -3.49 12.05 30.36
CA LEU A 514 -3.35 11.82 28.90
C LEU A 514 -2.24 12.68 28.27
N PHE A 515 -2.13 13.94 28.70
CA PHE A 515 -1.10 14.85 28.18
C PHE A 515 0.30 14.41 28.62
N ILE A 516 0.45 14.02 29.89
CA ILE A 516 1.72 13.58 30.45
C ILE A 516 2.19 12.30 29.76
N ARG A 517 1.33 11.29 29.66
CA ARG A 517 1.64 10.05 28.95
C ARG A 517 2.04 10.29 27.49
N SER A 518 1.38 11.25 26.83
CA SER A 518 1.75 11.65 25.47
C SER A 518 3.13 12.28 25.40
N LEU A 519 3.48 13.17 26.32
CA LEU A 519 4.79 13.80 26.37
C LEU A 519 5.92 12.80 26.70
N VAL A 520 5.63 11.83 27.58
CA VAL A 520 6.59 10.76 27.92
C VAL A 520 6.81 9.81 26.74
N SER A 521 5.76 9.42 26.02
CA SER A 521 5.89 8.57 24.83
C SER A 521 6.63 9.25 23.67
N LEU A 522 6.72 10.58 23.67
CA LEU A 522 7.54 11.39 22.75
C LEU A 522 8.97 11.63 23.26
N ASP A 523 9.35 11.05 24.39
CA ASP A 523 10.62 11.34 25.09
C ASP A 523 10.84 12.83 25.38
N LEU A 524 9.75 13.60 25.44
CA LEU A 524 9.82 15.03 25.78
C LEU A 524 9.99 15.25 27.28
N THR A 525 9.39 14.37 28.08
CA THR A 525 9.53 14.34 29.55
C THR A 525 9.65 12.89 30.02
N ARG A 526 10.02 12.68 31.26
CA ARG A 526 10.17 11.34 31.89
C ARG A 526 9.63 11.40 33.30
N GLY A 527 9.15 10.24 33.79
CA GLY A 527 8.84 10.05 35.20
C GLY A 527 10.11 9.78 36.04
N PHE A 528 9.89 9.54 37.31
CA PHE A 528 10.94 9.22 38.28
C PHE A 528 11.21 7.71 38.34
N ALA A 529 12.35 7.35 38.92
CA ALA A 529 12.80 5.96 39.02
C ALA A 529 11.88 5.08 39.90
N ASP A 530 11.06 5.69 40.76
CA ASP A 530 10.06 5.04 41.62
C ASP A 530 8.76 4.70 40.89
N GLY A 531 8.65 5.01 39.59
CA GLY A 531 7.46 4.78 38.78
C GLY A 531 6.39 5.86 38.93
N SER A 532 6.70 7.01 39.59
CA SER A 532 5.82 8.18 39.68
C SER A 532 6.15 9.22 38.61
N TYR A 533 5.23 10.15 38.35
CA TYR A 533 5.45 11.32 37.49
C TYR A 533 5.48 12.62 38.28
N GLN A 534 4.79 12.68 39.41
CA GLN A 534 4.64 13.80 40.30
C GLN A 534 4.07 15.07 39.59
N PRO A 535 2.83 14.95 39.05
CA PRO A 535 2.27 15.95 38.14
C PRO A 535 2.05 17.35 38.77
N ASP A 536 1.89 17.41 40.11
CA ASP A 536 1.60 18.64 40.83
C ASP A 536 2.86 19.34 41.41
N ILE A 537 4.06 18.76 41.16
CA ILE A 537 5.29 19.41 41.59
C ILE A 537 5.62 20.58 40.65
N PRO A 538 5.93 21.80 41.19
CA PRO A 538 6.31 22.94 40.37
C PRO A 538 7.55 22.65 39.51
N MET A 539 7.44 22.92 38.22
CA MET A 539 8.56 22.86 37.27
C MET A 539 9.42 24.10 37.35
N THR A 540 10.74 23.95 37.35
CA THR A 540 11.65 25.09 37.32
C THR A 540 11.69 25.78 35.95
N ARG A 541 12.14 27.04 35.85
CA ARG A 541 12.19 27.80 34.59
C ARG A 541 13.12 27.16 33.55
N ASP A 542 14.22 26.57 33.99
CA ASP A 542 15.17 25.84 33.14
C ASP A 542 14.59 24.51 32.64
N GLN A 543 13.89 23.77 33.48
CA GLN A 543 13.17 22.57 33.07
C GLN A 543 12.08 22.87 32.03
N TYR A 544 11.31 23.95 32.22
CA TYR A 544 10.32 24.43 31.28
C TYR A 544 10.97 24.85 29.96
N ALA A 545 12.06 25.61 29.98
CA ALA A 545 12.79 26.01 28.79
C ALA A 545 13.32 24.80 28.00
N ALA A 546 13.87 23.79 28.69
CA ALA A 546 14.34 22.56 28.09
C ALA A 546 13.18 21.78 27.41
N LEU A 547 12.01 21.70 28.05
CA LEU A 547 10.82 21.07 27.47
C LEU A 547 10.36 21.77 26.19
N ILE A 548 10.30 23.11 26.19
CA ILE A 548 9.90 23.91 25.03
C ILE A 548 10.89 23.72 23.88
N VAL A 549 12.19 23.70 24.13
CA VAL A 549 13.22 23.50 23.10
C VAL A 549 13.08 22.10 22.50
N LYS A 550 12.91 21.07 23.32
CA LYS A 550 12.66 19.69 22.84
C LYS A 550 11.38 19.62 22.00
N ALA A 551 10.29 20.23 22.44
CA ALA A 551 9.02 20.24 21.72
C ALA A 551 9.13 21.01 20.40
N ALA A 552 9.83 22.13 20.36
CA ALA A 552 10.07 22.92 19.15
C ALA A 552 10.98 22.17 18.14
N TYR A 553 11.99 21.46 18.62
CA TYR A 553 12.82 20.59 17.77
C TYR A 553 11.99 19.47 17.17
N TRP A 554 11.15 18.83 17.98
CA TRP A 554 10.23 17.77 17.54
C TRP A 554 9.23 18.27 16.49
N SER A 555 8.64 19.45 16.67
CA SER A 555 7.71 20.05 15.70
C SER A 555 8.37 20.33 14.34
N ARG A 556 9.67 20.67 14.31
CA ARG A 556 10.44 20.82 13.06
C ARG A 556 10.72 19.50 12.38
N VAL A 557 10.97 18.43 13.14
CA VAL A 557 11.22 17.09 12.60
C VAL A 557 9.97 16.49 11.94
N ILE A 558 8.77 16.80 12.47
CA ILE A 558 7.49 16.32 11.93
C ILE A 558 6.80 17.31 10.97
N GLY A 559 7.47 18.40 10.57
CA GLY A 559 6.99 19.31 9.52
C GLY A 559 5.82 20.22 9.91
N ILE A 560 5.56 20.45 11.22
CA ILE A 560 4.56 21.41 11.68
C ILE A 560 5.23 22.79 11.77
N SER A 561 5.15 23.57 10.68
CA SER A 561 5.56 24.98 10.67
C SER A 561 4.34 25.88 10.90
N GLY A 562 4.10 26.28 12.16
CA GLY A 562 3.21 27.36 12.52
C GLY A 562 3.94 28.38 13.39
N PRO A 563 3.70 29.71 13.24
CA PRO A 563 4.36 30.68 14.07
C PRO A 563 3.91 30.55 15.53
N ILE A 564 4.87 30.37 16.43
CA ILE A 564 4.65 30.52 17.88
C ILE A 564 4.29 31.99 18.09
N ARG A 565 3.02 32.33 18.27
CA ARG A 565 2.61 33.66 18.72
C ARG A 565 3.10 33.85 20.15
N SER A 566 3.92 34.86 20.36
CA SER A 566 4.36 35.26 21.67
C SER A 566 3.15 35.51 22.58
N LEU A 567 3.01 34.70 23.61
CA LEU A 567 2.16 35.02 24.75
C LEU A 567 2.89 36.08 25.60
N ASN A 568 2.66 37.35 25.26
CA ASN A 568 2.87 38.45 26.18
C ASN A 568 1.56 38.64 26.93
N ARG A 569 1.49 38.15 28.14
CA ARG A 569 0.97 38.75 29.38
C ARG A 569 0.93 37.74 30.50
#